data_4acfdbbe7dc01764e749e2df8b2fec80
#
_entry.id   4acfdbbe7dc01764e749e2df8b2fec80
#
_cell.length_a   1.000
_cell.length_b   1.000
_cell.length_c   1.000
_cell.angle_alpha   90.00
_cell.angle_beta   90.00
_cell.angle_gamma   90.00
#
_symmetry.space_group_name_H-M   'P 1'
#
loop_
_entity.id
_entity.type
_entity.pdbx_description
1 polymer ?
#
loop_
_entity_poly.entity_id
_entity_poly.type
_entity_poly.pdbx_seq_one_letter_code
_entity_poly.pdbx_strand_id
1 'polypeptide(L)'
;MILPINAERPMRVLQITDCHLGAESSETLLGLNVETSFVDVLEHALVREETPDLILVTGDIAGDPSAQAYQRFVYHLDKAFPEVPFVCIPGNHDVPATMASVFPESSLPKMVELGDWLILLLDSTIPNKEHGDLSAQELDFVQKTLMHNPDKRAIICMHHQPVAVGCEWIDQYKVASAAQFKALLSEFDNVELVLWGHVHQAFETEVEGVRYMASPSTCIQFKPNSVDFALDRLMPGYRWFELDNSGQLSTRIERINQKDYPIDYSSNGY
;
A
#
# COMPACT_ATOMS: atom_id res chain seq x y z
N MET A 1 -15.44 -3.94 -7.42
CA MET A 1 -15.33 -5.40 -7.18
C MET A 1 -16.11 -5.75 -5.93
N ILE A 2 -16.86 -6.86 -5.90
CA ILE A 2 -17.50 -7.39 -4.69
C ILE A 2 -16.88 -8.76 -4.42
N LEU A 3 -16.37 -8.96 -3.22
CA LEU A 3 -15.83 -10.24 -2.80
C LEU A 3 -16.80 -10.97 -1.87
N PRO A 4 -16.85 -12.30 -1.94
CA PRO A 4 -17.67 -13.09 -1.04
C PRO A 4 -17.14 -12.93 0.40
N ILE A 5 -18.05 -12.74 1.35
CA ILE A 5 -17.71 -12.66 2.76
C ILE A 5 -17.71 -14.05 3.41
N ASN A 6 -16.84 -14.23 4.39
CA ASN A 6 -16.94 -15.34 5.31
C ASN A 6 -17.76 -14.89 6.54
N ALA A 7 -18.91 -15.51 6.77
CA ALA A 7 -19.77 -15.15 7.89
C ALA A 7 -19.26 -15.66 9.25
N GLU A 8 -18.32 -16.61 9.25
CA GLU A 8 -17.84 -17.31 10.45
C GLU A 8 -16.55 -16.70 11.03
N ARG A 9 -15.86 -15.87 10.27
CA ARG A 9 -14.62 -15.22 10.69
C ARG A 9 -14.44 -13.84 10.03
N PRO A 10 -13.58 -12.96 10.59
CA PRO A 10 -13.20 -11.72 9.94
C PRO A 10 -12.63 -11.94 8.55
N MET A 11 -12.82 -10.97 7.66
CA MET A 11 -12.13 -10.89 6.37
C MET A 11 -10.67 -10.52 6.60
N ARG A 12 -9.76 -11.22 5.96
CA ARG A 12 -8.33 -11.09 6.11
C ARG A 12 -7.73 -10.39 4.91
N VAL A 13 -7.05 -9.29 5.15
CA VAL A 13 -6.40 -8.52 4.08
C VAL A 13 -4.91 -8.43 4.36
N LEU A 14 -4.11 -8.92 3.40
CA LEU A 14 -2.66 -8.75 3.38
C LEU A 14 -2.33 -7.48 2.59
N GLN A 15 -1.77 -6.46 3.23
CA GLN A 15 -1.24 -5.30 2.53
C GLN A 15 0.26 -5.43 2.35
N ILE A 16 0.70 -5.32 1.11
CA ILE A 16 2.09 -5.17 0.69
C ILE A 16 2.26 -3.87 -0.08
N THR A 17 3.45 -3.30 -0.08
CA THR A 17 3.71 -2.00 -0.71
C THR A 17 5.19 -1.83 -1.04
N ASP A 18 5.48 -0.94 -1.98
CA ASP A 18 6.84 -0.48 -2.28
C ASP A 18 7.79 -1.65 -2.57
N CYS A 19 7.40 -2.48 -3.54
CA CYS A 19 8.16 -3.69 -3.92
C CYS A 19 9.37 -3.35 -4.78
N HIS A 20 9.28 -2.28 -5.58
CA HIS A 20 10.33 -1.77 -6.47
C HIS A 20 10.97 -2.86 -7.36
N LEU A 21 10.16 -3.80 -7.84
CA LEU A 21 10.67 -4.87 -8.70
C LEU A 21 11.22 -4.31 -10.01
N GLY A 22 12.27 -4.93 -10.50
CA GLY A 22 12.85 -4.59 -11.81
C GLY A 22 12.47 -5.57 -12.91
N ALA A 23 12.88 -5.26 -14.15
CA ALA A 23 12.72 -6.14 -15.29
C ALA A 23 13.50 -7.45 -15.10
N GLU A 24 14.65 -7.38 -14.47
CA GLU A 24 15.54 -8.50 -14.22
C GLU A 24 15.59 -8.92 -12.75
N SER A 25 15.75 -10.22 -12.49
CA SER A 25 15.83 -10.75 -11.11
C SER A 25 17.07 -10.30 -10.33
N SER A 26 18.06 -9.78 -11.03
CA SER A 26 19.31 -9.31 -10.42
C SER A 26 19.27 -7.84 -9.99
N GLU A 27 18.19 -7.14 -10.26
CA GLU A 27 18.09 -5.71 -9.94
C GLU A 27 18.08 -5.46 -8.44
N THR A 28 18.71 -4.36 -8.07
CA THR A 28 18.93 -4.00 -6.66
C THR A 28 18.52 -2.55 -6.41
N LEU A 29 18.00 -2.31 -5.20
CA LEU A 29 17.77 -0.97 -4.67
C LEU A 29 18.73 -0.76 -3.50
N LEU A 30 19.70 0.16 -3.65
CA LEU A 30 20.75 0.43 -2.68
C LEU A 30 21.47 -0.86 -2.20
N GLY A 31 21.73 -1.79 -3.14
CA GLY A 31 22.40 -3.06 -2.87
C GLY A 31 21.48 -4.21 -2.47
N LEU A 32 20.28 -3.94 -1.97
CA LEU A 32 19.31 -5.00 -1.69
C LEU A 32 18.72 -5.54 -3.00
N ASN A 33 18.80 -6.85 -3.23
CA ASN A 33 18.07 -7.48 -4.33
C ASN A 33 16.57 -7.47 -4.03
N VAL A 34 15.82 -6.66 -4.78
CA VAL A 34 14.41 -6.36 -4.51
C VAL A 34 13.51 -7.58 -4.68
N GLU A 35 13.80 -8.43 -5.66
CA GLU A 35 13.02 -9.65 -5.88
C GLU A 35 13.24 -10.67 -4.76
N THR A 36 14.48 -10.87 -4.32
CA THR A 36 14.77 -11.76 -3.19
C THR A 36 14.04 -11.28 -1.92
N SER A 37 14.07 -9.97 -1.65
CA SER A 37 13.37 -9.40 -0.50
C SER A 37 11.87 -9.57 -0.59
N PHE A 38 11.29 -9.33 -1.77
CA PHE A 38 9.86 -9.52 -2.01
C PHE A 38 9.43 -10.97 -1.79
N VAL A 39 10.18 -11.93 -2.34
CA VAL A 39 9.93 -13.38 -2.14
C VAL A 39 10.02 -13.75 -0.67
N ASP A 40 11.05 -13.28 0.04
CA ASP A 40 11.20 -13.54 1.48
C ASP A 40 9.99 -13.04 2.30
N VAL A 41 9.43 -11.87 1.92
CA VAL A 41 8.22 -11.32 2.57
C VAL A 41 6.99 -12.19 2.27
N LEU A 42 6.80 -12.61 1.01
CA LEU A 42 5.69 -13.49 0.64
C LEU A 42 5.77 -14.85 1.35
N GLU A 43 6.97 -15.45 1.39
CA GLU A 43 7.20 -16.74 2.08
C GLU A 43 6.96 -16.60 3.60
N HIS A 44 7.40 -15.49 4.21
CA HIS A 44 7.12 -15.22 5.62
C HIS A 44 5.61 -15.10 5.87
N ALA A 45 4.89 -14.35 5.03
CA ALA A 45 3.44 -14.21 5.16
C ALA A 45 2.73 -15.56 4.98
N LEU A 46 3.14 -16.37 3.99
CA LEU A 46 2.57 -17.69 3.73
C LEU A 46 2.71 -18.66 4.92
N VAL A 47 3.83 -18.58 5.66
CA VAL A 47 4.11 -19.45 6.81
C VAL A 47 3.48 -18.92 8.09
N ARG A 48 3.45 -17.60 8.24
CA ARG A 48 3.04 -16.92 9.48
C ARG A 48 1.54 -16.73 9.58
N GLU A 49 0.90 -16.46 8.45
CA GLU A 49 -0.50 -16.06 8.37
C GLU A 49 -1.39 -17.21 7.84
N GLU A 50 -2.67 -17.08 8.09
CA GLU A 50 -3.65 -17.85 7.33
C GLU A 50 -3.83 -17.23 5.95
N THR A 51 -4.44 -17.98 5.01
CA THR A 51 -4.67 -17.48 3.66
C THR A 51 -5.51 -16.19 3.70
N PRO A 52 -5.05 -15.07 3.10
CA PRO A 52 -5.83 -13.86 3.03
C PRO A 52 -7.02 -14.01 2.06
N ASP A 53 -8.06 -13.24 2.28
CA ASP A 53 -9.21 -13.14 1.36
C ASP A 53 -8.95 -12.12 0.25
N LEU A 54 -8.01 -11.19 0.50
CA LEU A 54 -7.60 -10.14 -0.43
C LEU A 54 -6.15 -9.77 -0.19
N ILE A 55 -5.41 -9.53 -1.27
CA ILE A 55 -4.10 -8.87 -1.21
C ILE A 55 -4.27 -7.44 -1.72
N LEU A 56 -3.91 -6.47 -0.90
CA LEU A 56 -3.96 -5.05 -1.19
C LEU A 56 -2.54 -4.52 -1.44
N VAL A 57 -2.31 -3.94 -2.61
CA VAL A 57 -1.00 -3.44 -3.03
C VAL A 57 -1.05 -1.93 -3.19
N THR A 58 -0.33 -1.20 -2.34
CA THR A 58 -0.46 0.26 -2.22
C THR A 58 0.65 1.04 -2.94
N GLY A 59 1.01 0.57 -4.13
CA GLY A 59 1.87 1.30 -5.08
C GLY A 59 3.35 0.95 -5.00
N ASP A 60 4.12 1.56 -5.90
CA ASP A 60 5.54 1.32 -6.13
C ASP A 60 5.86 -0.17 -6.28
N ILE A 61 5.07 -0.81 -7.14
CA ILE A 61 5.22 -2.23 -7.47
C ILE A 61 6.52 -2.45 -8.24
N ALA A 62 6.81 -1.53 -9.18
CA ALA A 62 7.99 -1.57 -10.00
C ALA A 62 8.92 -0.39 -9.71
N GLY A 63 10.22 -0.64 -9.57
CA GLY A 63 11.26 0.40 -9.58
C GLY A 63 11.58 0.85 -11.00
N ASP A 64 11.55 -0.08 -11.96
CA ASP A 64 11.53 0.17 -13.41
C ASP A 64 10.14 -0.25 -13.94
N PRO A 65 9.27 0.68 -14.38
CA PRO A 65 7.88 0.39 -14.74
C PRO A 65 7.73 -0.33 -16.08
N SER A 66 8.53 -1.35 -16.29
CA SER A 66 8.48 -2.24 -17.45
C SER A 66 7.37 -3.31 -17.30
N ALA A 67 6.88 -3.83 -18.42
CA ALA A 67 5.93 -4.94 -18.38
C ALA A 67 6.51 -6.17 -17.67
N GLN A 68 7.82 -6.39 -17.80
CA GLN A 68 8.54 -7.50 -17.18
C GLN A 68 8.52 -7.40 -15.63
N ALA A 69 8.72 -6.20 -15.06
CA ALA A 69 8.65 -6.00 -13.62
C ALA A 69 7.27 -6.38 -13.07
N TYR A 70 6.19 -5.93 -13.70
CA TYR A 70 4.82 -6.29 -13.30
C TYR A 70 4.51 -7.78 -13.51
N GLN A 71 5.02 -8.40 -14.58
CA GLN A 71 4.88 -9.83 -14.80
C GLN A 71 5.58 -10.66 -13.70
N ARG A 72 6.77 -10.20 -13.24
CA ARG A 72 7.50 -10.83 -12.13
C ARG A 72 6.70 -10.70 -10.82
N PHE A 73 6.12 -9.54 -10.57
CA PHE A 73 5.22 -9.34 -9.43
C PHE A 73 4.08 -10.37 -9.43
N VAL A 74 3.33 -10.46 -10.53
CA VAL A 74 2.21 -11.44 -10.65
C VAL A 74 2.71 -12.86 -10.47
N TYR A 75 3.82 -13.24 -11.12
CA TYR A 75 4.37 -14.57 -11.02
C TYR A 75 4.66 -14.99 -9.57
N HIS A 76 5.31 -14.13 -8.78
CA HIS A 76 5.63 -14.44 -7.39
C HIS A 76 4.39 -14.44 -6.50
N LEU A 77 3.46 -13.52 -6.75
CA LEU A 77 2.22 -13.45 -6.00
C LEU A 77 1.36 -14.70 -6.22
N ASP A 78 1.15 -15.11 -7.48
CA ASP A 78 0.39 -16.32 -7.83
C ASP A 78 1.06 -17.59 -7.28
N LYS A 79 2.39 -17.62 -7.24
CA LYS A 79 3.13 -18.75 -6.67
C LYS A 79 2.94 -18.87 -5.16
N ALA A 80 2.91 -17.74 -4.44
CA ALA A 80 2.76 -17.71 -2.99
C ALA A 80 1.30 -17.88 -2.55
N PHE A 81 0.38 -17.20 -3.24
CA PHE A 81 -1.04 -17.13 -2.89
C PHE A 81 -1.93 -17.45 -4.11
N PRO A 82 -1.91 -18.70 -4.60
CA PRO A 82 -2.71 -19.07 -5.76
C PRO A 82 -4.20 -18.82 -5.47
N GLU A 83 -4.90 -18.30 -6.47
CA GLU A 83 -6.34 -17.99 -6.41
C GLU A 83 -6.77 -16.90 -5.43
N VAL A 84 -5.85 -16.31 -4.66
CA VAL A 84 -6.18 -15.14 -3.82
C VAL A 84 -6.25 -13.90 -4.70
N PRO A 85 -7.38 -13.18 -4.74
CA PRO A 85 -7.48 -11.97 -5.52
C PRO A 85 -6.55 -10.88 -4.96
N PHE A 86 -5.93 -10.12 -5.86
CA PHE A 86 -5.20 -8.91 -5.48
C PHE A 86 -5.78 -7.69 -6.16
N VAL A 87 -5.68 -6.55 -5.48
CA VAL A 87 -6.00 -5.24 -6.04
C VAL A 87 -4.85 -4.28 -5.78
N CYS A 88 -4.60 -3.38 -6.70
CA CYS A 88 -3.49 -2.46 -6.59
C CYS A 88 -3.83 -1.05 -7.06
N ILE A 89 -3.08 -0.10 -6.55
CA ILE A 89 -3.02 1.30 -6.99
C ILE A 89 -1.60 1.60 -7.45
N PRO A 90 -1.40 2.57 -8.34
CA PRO A 90 -0.06 3.00 -8.73
C PRO A 90 0.63 3.80 -7.63
N GLY A 91 1.96 3.70 -7.54
CA GLY A 91 2.84 4.64 -6.86
C GLY A 91 3.57 5.55 -7.85
N ASN A 92 4.45 6.44 -7.36
CA ASN A 92 5.15 7.41 -8.21
C ASN A 92 6.19 6.77 -9.15
N HIS A 93 6.66 5.56 -8.83
CA HIS A 93 7.51 4.77 -9.72
C HIS A 93 6.72 3.97 -10.76
N ASP A 94 5.42 3.78 -10.56
CA ASP A 94 4.60 3.00 -11.47
C ASP A 94 4.10 3.82 -12.68
N VAL A 95 3.80 3.12 -13.77
CA VAL A 95 3.11 3.68 -14.94
C VAL A 95 1.76 3.00 -15.11
N PRO A 96 0.64 3.68 -14.82
CA PRO A 96 -0.70 3.09 -14.87
C PRO A 96 -1.04 2.38 -16.18
N ALA A 97 -0.59 2.95 -17.32
CA ALA A 97 -0.84 2.34 -18.63
C ALA A 97 -0.09 1.01 -18.80
N THR A 98 1.13 0.89 -18.26
CA THR A 98 1.89 -0.37 -18.28
C THR A 98 1.27 -1.38 -17.33
N MET A 99 0.85 -0.96 -16.13
CA MET A 99 0.10 -1.81 -15.19
C MET A 99 -1.14 -2.40 -15.85
N ALA A 100 -1.97 -1.55 -16.48
CA ALA A 100 -3.19 -1.97 -17.17
C ALA A 100 -2.95 -2.90 -18.38
N SER A 101 -1.75 -2.90 -18.96
CA SER A 101 -1.38 -3.83 -20.04
C SER A 101 -1.01 -5.23 -19.54
N VAL A 102 -0.67 -5.37 -18.25
CA VAL A 102 -0.20 -6.62 -17.64
C VAL A 102 -1.23 -7.20 -16.66
N PHE A 103 -1.79 -6.35 -15.80
CA PHE A 103 -2.72 -6.81 -14.77
C PHE A 103 -4.12 -7.03 -15.34
N PRO A 104 -4.86 -8.04 -14.84
CA PRO A 104 -6.27 -8.16 -15.18
C PRO A 104 -7.05 -6.93 -14.67
N GLU A 105 -8.09 -6.54 -15.39
CA GLU A 105 -8.95 -5.40 -15.02
C GLU A 105 -9.50 -5.53 -13.59
N SER A 106 -9.75 -6.76 -13.15
CA SER A 106 -10.20 -7.07 -11.79
C SER A 106 -9.21 -6.67 -10.69
N SER A 107 -7.94 -6.49 -11.02
CA SER A 107 -6.89 -6.06 -10.07
C SER A 107 -6.73 -4.53 -9.99
N LEU A 108 -7.43 -3.78 -10.84
CA LEU A 108 -7.38 -2.31 -10.89
C LEU A 108 -8.75 -1.66 -10.64
N PRO A 109 -9.56 -2.14 -9.68
CA PRO A 109 -10.86 -1.53 -9.43
C PRO A 109 -10.69 -0.22 -8.68
N LYS A 110 -11.66 0.68 -8.77
CA LYS A 110 -11.71 1.89 -7.93
C LYS A 110 -12.23 1.59 -6.52
N MET A 111 -12.92 0.48 -6.33
CA MET A 111 -13.52 0.10 -5.05
C MET A 111 -13.64 -1.41 -4.92
N VAL A 112 -13.40 -1.89 -3.71
CA VAL A 112 -13.70 -3.27 -3.29
C VAL A 112 -14.72 -3.23 -2.16
N GLU A 113 -15.74 -4.06 -2.28
CA GLU A 113 -16.74 -4.28 -1.24
C GLU A 113 -16.49 -5.63 -0.55
N LEU A 114 -16.37 -5.60 0.77
CA LEU A 114 -16.13 -6.74 1.66
C LEU A 114 -17.20 -6.72 2.77
N GLY A 115 -18.41 -7.19 2.48
CA GLY A 115 -19.51 -7.10 3.44
C GLY A 115 -19.84 -5.67 3.82
N ASP A 116 -19.67 -5.32 5.10
CA ASP A 116 -19.94 -3.97 5.62
C ASP A 116 -18.75 -3.01 5.41
N TRP A 117 -17.69 -3.47 4.76
CA TRP A 117 -16.49 -2.68 4.48
C TRP A 117 -16.41 -2.27 3.01
N LEU A 118 -15.94 -1.04 2.79
CA LEU A 118 -15.53 -0.52 1.49
C LEU A 118 -14.05 -0.19 1.52
N ILE A 119 -13.31 -0.65 0.52
CA ILE A 119 -11.92 -0.21 0.28
C ILE A 119 -11.93 0.65 -0.98
N LEU A 120 -11.68 1.94 -0.84
CA LEU A 120 -11.56 2.90 -1.94
C LEU A 120 -10.09 2.95 -2.36
N LEU A 121 -9.85 2.87 -3.67
CA LEU A 121 -8.53 2.76 -4.27
C LEU A 121 -8.26 4.01 -5.12
N LEU A 122 -7.49 4.95 -4.57
CA LEU A 122 -7.25 6.25 -5.18
C LEU A 122 -5.90 6.27 -5.90
N ASP A 123 -5.89 6.88 -7.08
CA ASP A 123 -4.65 7.24 -7.76
C ASP A 123 -4.20 8.61 -7.27
N SER A 124 -3.10 8.64 -6.51
CA SER A 124 -2.48 9.86 -6.03
C SER A 124 -1.24 10.26 -6.84
N THR A 125 -0.98 9.60 -7.97
CA THR A 125 0.21 9.87 -8.78
C THR A 125 0.06 11.10 -9.66
N ILE A 126 1.17 11.79 -9.89
CA ILE A 126 1.29 12.85 -10.89
C ILE A 126 2.38 12.43 -11.86
N PRO A 127 2.13 12.41 -13.16
CA PRO A 127 3.14 11.99 -14.13
C PRO A 127 4.49 12.73 -13.97
N ASN A 128 5.57 11.97 -13.81
CA ASN A 128 6.94 12.47 -13.64
C ASN A 128 7.14 13.36 -12.38
N LYS A 129 6.40 13.10 -11.33
CA LYS A 129 6.55 13.74 -10.01
C LYS A 129 6.68 12.70 -8.92
N GLU A 130 7.45 13.05 -7.89
CA GLU A 130 7.64 12.23 -6.69
C GLU A 130 6.56 12.48 -5.62
N HIS A 131 5.98 13.70 -5.64
CA HIS A 131 4.88 14.04 -4.72
C HIS A 131 3.52 13.65 -5.31
N GLY A 132 2.59 13.36 -4.42
CA GLY A 132 1.21 13.02 -4.79
C GLY A 132 0.27 14.22 -4.88
N ASP A 133 -0.85 14.00 -5.55
CA ASP A 133 -2.03 14.84 -5.48
C ASP A 133 -3.29 14.01 -5.73
N LEU A 134 -4.43 14.45 -5.23
CA LEU A 134 -5.72 13.87 -5.56
C LEU A 134 -6.44 14.80 -6.53
N SER A 135 -6.70 14.28 -7.72
CA SER A 135 -7.46 15.03 -8.72
C SER A 135 -8.89 15.35 -8.23
N ALA A 136 -9.53 16.34 -8.85
CA ALA A 136 -10.92 16.64 -8.56
C ALA A 136 -11.84 15.42 -8.79
N GLN A 137 -11.49 14.53 -9.73
CA GLN A 137 -12.22 13.29 -9.99
C GLN A 137 -12.08 12.29 -8.84
N GLU A 138 -10.87 12.17 -8.26
CA GLU A 138 -10.65 11.29 -7.10
C GLU A 138 -11.42 11.80 -5.86
N LEU A 139 -11.39 13.10 -5.60
CA LEU A 139 -12.14 13.70 -4.48
C LEU A 139 -13.66 13.56 -4.68
N ASP A 140 -14.17 13.80 -5.87
CA ASP A 140 -15.59 13.61 -6.21
C ASP A 140 -16.01 12.13 -6.09
N PHE A 141 -15.13 11.20 -6.49
CA PHE A 141 -15.34 9.77 -6.32
C PHE A 141 -15.47 9.39 -4.84
N VAL A 142 -14.55 9.87 -3.97
CA VAL A 142 -14.63 9.64 -2.51
C VAL A 142 -15.95 10.17 -1.97
N GLN A 143 -16.28 11.43 -2.24
CA GLN A 143 -17.49 12.08 -1.75
C GLN A 143 -18.74 11.29 -2.15
N LYS A 144 -18.90 10.98 -3.43
CA LYS A 144 -20.07 10.24 -3.93
C LYS A 144 -20.16 8.84 -3.35
N THR A 145 -19.02 8.14 -3.23
CA THR A 145 -19.02 6.78 -2.69
C THR A 145 -19.45 6.77 -1.22
N LEU A 146 -18.91 7.66 -0.40
CA LEU A 146 -19.28 7.75 1.02
C LEU A 146 -20.76 8.16 1.19
N MET A 147 -21.22 9.15 0.43
CA MET A 147 -22.63 9.58 0.46
C MET A 147 -23.62 8.47 0.08
N HIS A 148 -23.26 7.59 -0.87
CA HIS A 148 -24.14 6.51 -1.31
C HIS A 148 -24.07 5.25 -0.44
N ASN A 149 -23.10 5.19 0.49
CA ASN A 149 -22.89 4.04 1.36
C ASN A 149 -22.73 4.44 2.84
N PRO A 150 -23.68 5.18 3.42
CA PRO A 150 -23.54 5.73 4.78
C PRO A 150 -23.48 4.65 5.86
N ASP A 151 -24.02 3.45 5.57
CA ASP A 151 -24.06 2.33 6.52
C ASP A 151 -22.82 1.42 6.44
N LYS A 152 -21.90 1.67 5.49
CA LYS A 152 -20.67 0.90 5.31
C LYS A 152 -19.46 1.66 5.86
N ARG A 153 -18.50 0.92 6.40
CA ARG A 153 -17.23 1.46 6.91
C ARG A 153 -16.20 1.55 5.80
N ALA A 154 -15.52 2.66 5.68
CA ALA A 154 -14.60 2.92 4.59
C ALA A 154 -13.14 2.87 5.02
N ILE A 155 -12.33 2.17 4.23
CA ILE A 155 -10.86 2.25 4.20
C ILE A 155 -10.49 2.95 2.90
N ILE A 156 -9.72 4.03 2.98
CA ILE A 156 -9.29 4.79 1.80
C ILE A 156 -7.81 4.55 1.59
N CYS A 157 -7.45 4.00 0.43
CA CYS A 157 -6.07 3.68 0.07
C CYS A 157 -5.55 4.63 -0.99
N MET A 158 -4.35 5.13 -0.80
CA MET A 158 -3.58 5.90 -1.77
C MET A 158 -2.11 5.55 -1.62
N HIS A 159 -1.25 5.95 -2.55
CA HIS A 159 0.18 5.67 -2.40
C HIS A 159 0.89 6.69 -1.52
N HIS A 160 0.70 7.98 -1.77
CA HIS A 160 1.38 9.06 -1.04
C HIS A 160 0.68 9.40 0.28
N GLN A 161 1.47 9.79 1.28
CA GLN A 161 0.96 10.17 2.59
C GLN A 161 0.15 11.49 2.56
N PRO A 162 -1.05 11.53 3.17
CA PRO A 162 -1.83 12.77 3.30
C PRO A 162 -1.54 13.54 4.59
N VAL A 163 -0.68 12.99 5.46
CA VAL A 163 -0.24 13.62 6.72
C VAL A 163 1.27 13.55 6.82
N ALA A 164 1.88 14.44 7.59
CA ALA A 164 3.31 14.36 7.87
C ALA A 164 3.61 13.13 8.76
N VAL A 165 4.67 12.40 8.42
CA VAL A 165 5.15 11.25 9.21
C VAL A 165 6.29 11.64 10.14
N GLY A 166 6.69 12.92 10.17
CA GLY A 166 7.78 13.44 10.99
C GLY A 166 9.17 13.18 10.42
N CYS A 167 9.25 12.92 9.13
CA CYS A 167 10.49 12.67 8.40
C CYS A 167 10.62 13.75 7.32
N GLU A 168 11.43 14.81 7.56
CA GLU A 168 11.38 16.06 6.80
C GLU A 168 11.61 15.87 5.29
N TRP A 169 12.54 15.00 4.91
CA TRP A 169 12.85 14.79 3.50
C TRP A 169 11.71 14.11 2.73
N ILE A 170 11.00 13.12 3.32
CA ILE A 170 9.89 12.42 2.63
C ILE A 170 8.57 13.20 2.78
N ASP A 171 8.44 14.03 3.82
CA ASP A 171 7.28 14.86 4.02
C ASP A 171 7.13 15.97 2.97
N GLN A 172 8.16 16.22 2.15
CA GLN A 172 8.08 17.10 0.98
C GLN A 172 7.23 16.50 -0.16
N TYR A 173 7.07 15.17 -0.18
CA TYR A 173 6.38 14.42 -1.23
C TYR A 173 4.95 14.03 -0.87
N LYS A 174 4.38 14.65 0.16
CA LYS A 174 2.98 14.45 0.54
C LYS A 174 1.99 14.79 -0.57
N VAL A 175 0.77 14.30 -0.43
CA VAL A 175 -0.38 14.72 -1.24
C VAL A 175 -0.58 16.22 -1.16
N ALA A 176 -0.52 16.93 -2.29
CA ALA A 176 -0.64 18.39 -2.33
C ALA A 176 -2.04 18.87 -1.87
N SER A 177 -3.10 18.16 -2.25
CA SER A 177 -4.50 18.41 -1.85
C SER A 177 -4.87 17.85 -0.48
N ALA A 178 -3.90 17.47 0.37
CA ALA A 178 -4.17 16.81 1.66
C ALA A 178 -5.13 17.60 2.58
N ALA A 179 -5.06 18.93 2.56
CA ALA A 179 -5.98 19.77 3.34
C ALA A 179 -7.42 19.66 2.86
N GLN A 180 -7.62 19.67 1.53
CA GLN A 180 -8.93 19.51 0.90
C GLN A 180 -9.48 18.10 1.15
N PHE A 181 -8.64 17.08 1.02
CA PHE A 181 -9.01 15.69 1.30
C PHE A 181 -9.46 15.51 2.75
N LYS A 182 -8.71 16.03 3.74
CA LYS A 182 -9.10 15.96 5.15
C LYS A 182 -10.40 16.71 5.44
N ALA A 183 -10.58 17.90 4.85
CA ALA A 183 -11.83 18.65 4.98
C ALA A 183 -13.03 17.86 4.42
N LEU A 184 -12.83 17.17 3.29
CA LEU A 184 -13.85 16.28 2.74
C LEU A 184 -14.19 15.14 3.71
N LEU A 185 -13.17 14.46 4.27
CA LEU A 185 -13.40 13.33 5.18
C LEU A 185 -14.14 13.74 6.45
N SER A 186 -13.95 14.97 6.94
CA SER A 186 -14.64 15.47 8.14
C SER A 186 -16.16 15.62 7.97
N GLU A 187 -16.69 15.49 6.75
CA GLU A 187 -18.12 15.48 6.47
C GLU A 187 -18.76 14.08 6.66
N PHE A 188 -17.96 13.05 6.95
CA PHE A 188 -18.38 11.64 7.00
C PHE A 188 -17.92 10.94 8.27
N ASP A 189 -18.84 10.24 8.95
CA ASP A 189 -18.56 9.50 10.19
C ASP A 189 -18.20 8.02 9.94
N ASN A 190 -18.20 7.58 8.68
CA ASN A 190 -17.97 6.18 8.31
C ASN A 190 -16.60 5.88 7.71
N VAL A 191 -15.67 6.84 7.79
CA VAL A 191 -14.26 6.62 7.39
C VAL A 191 -13.46 6.14 8.60
N GLU A 192 -13.00 4.90 8.57
CA GLU A 192 -12.25 4.28 9.67
C GLU A 192 -10.73 4.43 9.52
N LEU A 193 -10.25 4.38 8.26
CA LEU A 193 -8.83 4.31 7.98
C LEU A 193 -8.46 4.96 6.66
N VAL A 194 -7.38 5.73 6.68
CA VAL A 194 -6.60 6.11 5.49
C VAL A 194 -5.28 5.38 5.51
N LEU A 195 -4.97 4.64 4.44
CA LEU A 195 -3.85 3.70 4.33
C LEU A 195 -2.96 4.02 3.13
N TRP A 196 -1.64 3.98 3.31
CA TRP A 196 -0.69 4.29 2.23
C TRP A 196 0.63 3.52 2.32
N GLY A 197 1.46 3.66 1.26
CA GLY A 197 2.84 3.18 1.16
C GLY A 197 3.87 4.31 1.20
N HIS A 198 4.72 4.40 0.19
CA HIS A 198 5.65 5.49 -0.13
C HIS A 198 6.71 5.81 0.92
N VAL A 199 6.36 5.83 2.19
CA VAL A 199 7.27 6.26 3.27
C VAL A 199 8.17 5.13 3.78
N HIS A 200 7.96 3.89 3.34
CA HIS A 200 8.71 2.70 3.77
C HIS A 200 8.87 2.58 5.30
N GLN A 201 7.86 3.03 6.04
CA GLN A 201 7.86 3.06 7.50
C GLN A 201 6.56 2.47 8.05
N ALA A 202 6.65 1.90 9.23
CA ALA A 202 5.48 1.69 10.06
C ALA A 202 5.11 3.00 10.74
N PHE A 203 3.96 3.56 10.38
CA PHE A 203 3.46 4.80 10.96
C PHE A 203 1.97 4.65 11.29
N GLU A 204 1.56 5.27 12.39
CA GLU A 204 0.16 5.33 12.79
C GLU A 204 -0.10 6.64 13.56
N THR A 205 -1.21 7.29 13.23
CA THR A 205 -1.74 8.43 13.96
C THR A 205 -3.26 8.49 13.80
N GLU A 206 -3.91 9.30 14.61
CA GLU A 206 -5.34 9.56 14.50
C GLU A 206 -5.58 11.07 14.38
N VAL A 207 -6.41 11.46 13.45
CA VAL A 207 -6.81 12.86 13.23
C VAL A 207 -8.32 12.89 13.07
N GLU A 208 -9.01 13.61 13.93
CA GLU A 208 -10.47 13.81 13.89
C GLU A 208 -11.27 12.50 13.86
N GLY A 209 -10.80 11.47 14.60
CA GLY A 209 -11.44 10.17 14.69
C GLY A 209 -11.11 9.20 13.55
N VAL A 210 -10.41 9.64 12.52
CA VAL A 210 -9.93 8.79 11.42
C VAL A 210 -8.51 8.31 11.72
N ARG A 211 -8.26 7.02 11.57
CA ARG A 211 -6.91 6.43 11.68
C ARG A 211 -6.14 6.66 10.38
N TYR A 212 -4.87 7.02 10.49
CA TYR A 212 -3.96 7.23 9.37
C TYR A 212 -2.76 6.30 9.54
N MET A 213 -2.51 5.41 8.55
CA MET A 213 -1.50 4.37 8.68
C MET A 213 -0.65 4.23 7.42
N ALA A 214 0.67 4.10 7.63
CA ALA A 214 1.59 3.61 6.61
C ALA A 214 2.08 2.21 6.95
N SER A 215 2.50 1.47 5.93
CA SER A 215 3.05 0.14 6.05
C SER A 215 4.53 0.10 5.66
N PRO A 216 5.30 -0.84 6.24
CA PRO A 216 6.67 -1.06 5.81
C PRO A 216 6.71 -1.53 4.36
N SER A 217 7.77 -1.16 3.67
CA SER A 217 8.09 -1.68 2.34
C SER A 217 8.46 -3.17 2.39
N THR A 218 8.24 -3.87 1.30
CA THR A 218 8.79 -5.22 1.07
C THR A 218 10.27 -5.19 0.67
N CYS A 219 10.89 -4.02 0.58
CA CYS A 219 12.32 -3.86 0.32
C CYS A 219 13.02 -3.02 1.42
N ILE A 220 13.74 -1.94 1.07
CA ILE A 220 14.43 -1.08 2.04
C ILE A 220 13.45 -0.33 2.94
N GLN A 221 13.90 0.02 4.16
CA GLN A 221 13.11 0.80 5.11
C GLN A 221 13.74 2.18 5.29
N PHE A 222 12.92 3.23 5.37
CA PHE A 222 13.42 4.58 5.67
C PHE A 222 13.41 4.84 7.17
N LYS A 223 14.44 5.55 7.64
CA LYS A 223 14.60 5.86 9.06
C LYS A 223 13.58 6.92 9.49
N PRO A 224 12.71 6.64 10.48
CA PRO A 224 11.78 7.61 11.01
C PRO A 224 12.47 8.83 11.64
N ASN A 225 11.77 9.97 11.67
CA ASN A 225 12.22 11.22 12.28
C ASN A 225 13.57 11.72 11.74
N SER A 226 13.87 11.47 10.49
CA SER A 226 15.09 11.90 9.82
C SER A 226 14.87 13.21 9.08
N VAL A 227 15.83 14.13 9.19
CA VAL A 227 15.83 15.39 8.43
C VAL A 227 16.22 15.12 6.98
N ASP A 228 17.32 14.40 6.81
CA ASP A 228 17.84 13.98 5.51
C ASP A 228 17.46 12.52 5.22
N PHE A 229 17.63 12.09 3.96
CA PHE A 229 17.49 10.70 3.58
C PHE A 229 18.36 9.78 4.45
N ALA A 230 17.77 8.77 5.02
CA ALA A 230 18.49 7.75 5.78
C ALA A 230 17.72 6.42 5.78
N LEU A 231 18.43 5.30 5.74
CA LEU A 231 17.87 3.96 5.84
C LEU A 231 17.76 3.50 7.30
N ASP A 232 16.68 2.78 7.59
CA ASP A 232 16.54 2.00 8.82
C ASP A 232 17.12 0.59 8.63
N ARG A 233 17.47 -0.06 9.76
CA ARG A 233 17.95 -1.44 9.80
C ARG A 233 16.85 -2.46 10.07
N LEU A 234 15.61 -2.01 10.11
CA LEU A 234 14.46 -2.90 10.24
C LEU A 234 14.31 -3.76 8.98
N MET A 235 13.87 -4.99 9.18
CA MET A 235 13.63 -5.93 8.08
C MET A 235 12.42 -5.52 7.25
N PRO A 236 12.37 -5.90 5.96
CA PRO A 236 11.19 -5.82 5.12
C PRO A 236 9.97 -6.45 5.79
N GLY A 237 8.78 -5.98 5.42
CA GLY A 237 7.58 -6.46 6.07
C GLY A 237 6.29 -6.16 5.30
N TYR A 238 5.21 -6.39 5.99
CA TYR A 238 3.85 -6.20 5.48
C TYR A 238 2.91 -5.81 6.62
N ARG A 239 1.68 -5.44 6.29
CA ARG A 239 0.61 -5.23 7.28
C ARG A 239 -0.50 -6.24 7.05
N TRP A 240 -0.98 -6.81 8.14
CA TRP A 240 -2.12 -7.70 8.18
C TRP A 240 -3.33 -7.01 8.79
N PHE A 241 -4.50 -7.21 8.18
CA PHE A 241 -5.77 -6.71 8.69
C PHE A 241 -6.75 -7.86 8.89
N GLU A 242 -7.59 -7.70 9.90
CA GLU A 242 -8.81 -8.46 10.10
C GLU A 242 -9.97 -7.48 10.21
N LEU A 243 -10.94 -7.63 9.31
CA LEU A 243 -12.13 -6.80 9.20
C LEU A 243 -13.33 -7.66 9.56
N ASP A 244 -13.94 -7.42 10.70
CA ASP A 244 -15.08 -8.23 11.12
C ASP A 244 -16.42 -7.64 10.66
N ASN A 245 -17.45 -8.47 10.74
CA ASN A 245 -18.82 -8.08 10.36
C ASN A 245 -19.51 -7.17 11.40
N SER A 246 -18.88 -6.91 12.57
CA SER A 246 -19.36 -5.94 13.56
C SER A 246 -18.76 -4.55 13.34
N GLY A 247 -17.87 -4.43 12.35
CA GLY A 247 -17.17 -3.19 12.03
C GLY A 247 -15.90 -2.97 12.85
N GLN A 248 -15.37 -3.98 13.51
CA GLN A 248 -14.06 -3.88 14.14
C GLN A 248 -12.95 -4.13 13.12
N LEU A 249 -11.94 -3.27 13.15
CA LEU A 249 -10.72 -3.38 12.38
C LEU A 249 -9.55 -3.62 13.34
N SER A 250 -8.92 -4.78 13.22
CA SER A 250 -7.64 -5.05 13.86
C SER A 250 -6.53 -5.10 12.82
N THR A 251 -5.34 -4.69 13.21
CA THR A 251 -4.19 -4.70 12.30
C THR A 251 -2.89 -4.88 13.07
N ARG A 252 -1.91 -5.49 12.41
CA ARG A 252 -0.54 -5.62 12.90
C ARG A 252 0.46 -5.54 11.76
N ILE A 253 1.68 -5.16 12.08
CA ILE A 253 2.83 -5.22 11.18
C ILE A 253 3.63 -6.46 11.52
N GLU A 254 3.97 -7.21 10.49
CA GLU A 254 4.90 -8.32 10.55
C GLU A 254 6.13 -7.99 9.69
N ARG A 255 7.28 -8.45 10.15
CA ARG A 255 8.54 -8.32 9.44
C ARG A 255 9.21 -9.69 9.33
N ILE A 256 9.89 -9.92 8.23
CA ILE A 256 10.66 -11.17 8.08
C ILE A 256 11.70 -11.30 9.19
N ASN A 257 12.13 -12.53 9.45
CA ASN A 257 13.23 -12.80 10.37
C ASN A 257 14.50 -12.07 9.93
N GLN A 258 15.38 -11.78 10.88
CA GLN A 258 16.67 -11.14 10.61
C GLN A 258 17.44 -11.91 9.53
N LYS A 259 17.80 -11.19 8.47
CA LYS A 259 18.58 -11.69 7.33
C LYS A 259 19.58 -10.64 6.91
N ASP A 260 20.77 -11.07 6.51
CA ASP A 260 21.80 -10.18 6.01
C ASP A 260 21.55 -9.86 4.53
N TYR A 261 21.11 -8.64 4.28
CA TYR A 261 21.04 -8.07 2.94
C TYR A 261 22.22 -7.10 2.72
N PRO A 262 22.82 -7.09 1.52
CA PRO A 262 23.93 -6.18 1.21
C PRO A 262 23.43 -4.75 0.95
N ILE A 263 22.81 -4.12 1.97
CA ILE A 263 22.26 -2.77 1.87
C ILE A 263 23.35 -1.74 2.10
N ASP A 264 23.46 -0.74 1.21
CA ASP A 264 24.33 0.42 1.40
C ASP A 264 23.67 1.47 2.30
N TYR A 265 23.89 1.35 3.61
CA TYR A 265 23.38 2.29 4.61
C TYR A 265 24.06 3.66 4.59
N SER A 266 25.06 3.86 3.74
CA SER A 266 25.76 5.15 3.60
C SER A 266 25.21 6.01 2.47
N SER A 267 24.27 5.50 1.69
CA SER A 267 23.62 6.25 0.61
C SER A 267 22.84 7.46 1.14
N ASN A 268 22.87 8.54 0.35
CA ASN A 268 22.15 9.79 0.64
C ASN A 268 20.93 9.99 -0.28
N GLY A 269 20.45 8.94 -0.94
CA GLY A 269 19.29 8.95 -1.83
C GLY A 269 19.34 7.78 -2.83
N TYR A 270 18.29 7.65 -3.61
CA TYR A 270 18.16 6.66 -4.71
C TYR A 270 17.32 7.22 -5.85
#